data_9f7a7ec2867a2681acab832ffc42cd69
#
_entry.id   9f7a7ec2867a2681acab832ffc42cd69
#
_cell.length_a   1.000
_cell.length_b   1.000
_cell.length_c   1.000
_cell.angle_alpha   90.00
_cell.angle_beta   90.00
_cell.angle_gamma   90.00
#
_symmetry.space_group_name_H-M   'P 1'
#
loop_
_entity.id
_entity.type
_entity.pdbx_description
1 polymer ?
#
loop_
_entity_poly.entity_id
_entity_poly.type
_entity_poly.pdbx_seq_one_letter_code
_entity_poly.pdbx_strand_id
1 'polypeptide(L)'
;MPKLLPLFKKMSIKLFQNDRIWTSIGNEITELANSMHAQGYAQNGPLTETLEQQLAQHLGRKHCITTGCGTDALDIAIQAIELPRGSNIAVSNYTFTASAHAIKRAGHEVVAVDVDSTYCIDAAGIPKSSAAVVAVDLFGNMSSHQKLQELGVPIIVDAAQSLESIAQGKYSAQHGMLSCLSFSPSKTVSSWGSGGAVLTDSDYLANRCRTLRLHGKLKNSQMSMGPGLNSMMSSFEVAAVLTGLKYAPQWLQRRTQIAQYLRDHSRHACANDFGLDQNTFSKLVFQAKDRDHVVKHFKNCGIDCVVHYNLLVADETIYTSNNSLTNSQYLRDISFTVPNQHTLTDSEVETIAKALT
;
A
#
# COMPACT_ATOMS: atom_id res chain seq x y z
N MET A 1 -5.99 -37.88 -11.29
CA MET A 1 -5.91 -36.64 -10.50
C MET A 1 -7.02 -36.66 -9.46
N PRO A 2 -6.75 -36.61 -8.16
CA PRO A 2 -7.80 -36.57 -7.15
C PRO A 2 -8.54 -35.25 -7.22
N LYS A 3 -9.86 -35.29 -7.25
CA LYS A 3 -10.73 -34.13 -7.17
C LYS A 3 -10.51 -33.47 -5.81
N LEU A 4 -9.85 -32.29 -5.79
CA LEU A 4 -9.84 -31.44 -4.60
C LEU A 4 -11.29 -31.04 -4.29
N LEU A 5 -11.76 -31.45 -3.12
CA LEU A 5 -13.09 -31.16 -2.59
C LEU A 5 -13.32 -29.66 -2.51
N PRO A 6 -14.52 -29.18 -2.82
CA PRO A 6 -14.88 -27.77 -2.62
C PRO A 6 -15.13 -27.55 -1.13
N LEU A 7 -14.08 -27.21 -0.37
CA LEU A 7 -14.17 -26.90 1.06
C LEU A 7 -14.65 -25.47 1.37
N PHE A 8 -14.90 -24.64 0.33
CA PHE A 8 -15.37 -23.27 0.51
C PHE A 8 -16.67 -23.07 -0.25
N LYS A 9 -17.72 -22.63 0.44
CA LYS A 9 -18.92 -22.07 -0.20
C LYS A 9 -18.44 -20.94 -1.11
N LYS A 10 -18.61 -21.09 -2.44
CA LYS A 10 -18.11 -20.14 -3.42
C LYS A 10 -18.76 -18.78 -3.15
N MET A 11 -18.00 -17.83 -2.62
CA MET A 11 -18.45 -16.45 -2.49
C MET A 11 -18.77 -15.93 -3.90
N SER A 12 -19.94 -15.34 -4.08
CA SER A 12 -20.36 -14.84 -5.41
C SER A 12 -19.65 -13.54 -5.76
N ILE A 13 -19.41 -12.65 -4.76
CA ILE A 13 -18.75 -11.36 -4.93
C ILE A 13 -17.50 -11.33 -4.05
N LYS A 14 -16.33 -11.43 -4.67
CA LYS A 14 -15.03 -11.45 -3.99
C LYS A 14 -14.52 -10.05 -3.71
N LEU A 15 -13.74 -9.87 -2.62
CA LEU A 15 -13.05 -8.62 -2.32
C LEU A 15 -12.02 -8.26 -3.40
N PHE A 16 -11.31 -9.28 -3.92
CA PHE A 16 -10.33 -9.15 -5.00
C PHE A 16 -10.73 -10.04 -6.17
N GLN A 17 -10.77 -9.46 -7.38
CA GLN A 17 -11.21 -10.13 -8.60
C GLN A 17 -10.07 -10.17 -9.63
N ASN A 18 -8.91 -10.62 -9.21
CA ASN A 18 -7.70 -10.68 -10.06
C ASN A 18 -7.91 -11.57 -11.29
N ASP A 19 -8.74 -12.60 -11.19
CA ASP A 19 -9.15 -13.44 -12.31
C ASP A 19 -9.82 -12.63 -13.44
N ARG A 20 -10.66 -11.64 -13.11
CA ARG A 20 -11.28 -10.75 -14.11
C ARG A 20 -10.29 -9.77 -14.71
N ILE A 21 -9.39 -9.23 -13.89
CA ILE A 21 -8.31 -8.36 -14.38
C ILE A 21 -7.42 -9.12 -15.36
N TRP A 22 -7.03 -10.37 -15.00
CA TRP A 22 -6.24 -11.22 -15.88
C TRP A 22 -6.93 -11.47 -17.22
N THR A 23 -8.22 -11.78 -17.20
CA THR A 23 -9.00 -11.99 -18.43
C THR A 23 -8.97 -10.77 -19.35
N SER A 24 -8.89 -9.56 -18.81
CA SER A 24 -8.93 -8.32 -19.60
C SER A 24 -7.56 -7.92 -20.16
N ILE A 25 -6.46 -8.09 -19.40
CA ILE A 25 -5.14 -7.55 -19.77
C ILE A 25 -4.00 -8.59 -19.75
N GLY A 26 -4.28 -9.85 -19.41
CA GLY A 26 -3.26 -10.88 -19.24
C GLY A 26 -2.45 -11.19 -20.50
N ASN A 27 -3.07 -11.11 -21.68
CA ASN A 27 -2.36 -11.29 -22.96
C ASN A 27 -1.32 -10.17 -23.18
N GLU A 28 -1.70 -8.91 -22.95
CA GLU A 28 -0.81 -7.75 -23.08
C GLU A 28 0.39 -7.86 -22.12
N ILE A 29 0.15 -8.29 -20.88
CA ILE A 29 1.20 -8.55 -19.89
C ILE A 29 2.16 -9.63 -20.41
N THR A 30 1.62 -10.74 -20.91
CA THR A 30 2.40 -11.88 -21.38
C THR A 30 3.25 -11.52 -22.60
N GLU A 31 2.70 -10.79 -23.55
CA GLU A 31 3.40 -10.32 -24.74
C GLU A 31 4.57 -9.40 -24.38
N LEU A 32 4.32 -8.44 -23.47
CA LEU A 32 5.33 -7.50 -23.00
C LEU A 32 6.45 -8.22 -22.24
N ALA A 33 6.13 -9.15 -21.36
CA ALA A 33 7.12 -9.94 -20.62
C ALA A 33 7.95 -10.83 -21.58
N ASN A 34 7.30 -11.49 -22.55
CA ASN A 34 7.97 -12.33 -23.54
C ASN A 34 8.95 -11.53 -24.39
N SER A 35 8.64 -10.28 -24.74
CA SER A 35 9.55 -9.42 -25.48
C SER A 35 10.88 -9.18 -24.75
N MET A 36 10.87 -9.13 -23.41
CA MET A 36 12.08 -9.01 -22.60
C MET A 36 12.82 -10.33 -22.46
N HIS A 37 12.09 -11.42 -22.23
CA HIS A 37 12.69 -12.76 -22.15
C HIS A 37 13.38 -13.15 -23.45
N ALA A 38 12.82 -12.81 -24.61
CA ALA A 38 13.44 -13.03 -25.91
C ALA A 38 14.77 -12.26 -26.10
N GLN A 39 14.94 -11.15 -25.36
CA GLN A 39 16.18 -10.38 -25.31
C GLN A 39 17.14 -10.79 -24.18
N GLY A 40 16.79 -11.83 -23.41
CA GLY A 40 17.59 -12.35 -22.30
C GLY A 40 17.40 -11.62 -20.96
N TYR A 41 16.41 -10.72 -20.83
CA TYR A 41 16.15 -10.00 -19.60
C TYR A 41 15.08 -10.72 -18.76
N ALA A 42 15.51 -11.42 -17.72
CA ALA A 42 14.60 -11.98 -16.70
C ALA A 42 14.24 -10.95 -15.61
N GLN A 43 15.12 -10.00 -15.36
CA GLN A 43 14.98 -8.89 -14.39
C GLN A 43 15.96 -7.76 -14.75
N ASN A 44 15.80 -6.57 -14.18
CA ASN A 44 16.71 -5.42 -14.38
C ASN A 44 16.98 -5.07 -15.86
N GLY A 45 15.98 -5.21 -16.72
CA GLY A 45 16.09 -4.87 -18.14
C GLY A 45 15.47 -3.49 -18.45
N PRO A 46 15.41 -3.16 -19.75
CA PRO A 46 14.85 -1.88 -20.23
C PRO A 46 13.44 -1.59 -19.73
N LEU A 47 12.59 -2.60 -19.52
CA LEU A 47 11.25 -2.40 -18.92
C LEU A 47 11.31 -1.90 -17.48
N THR A 48 12.28 -2.35 -16.69
CA THR A 48 12.47 -1.86 -15.32
C THR A 48 12.80 -0.37 -15.32
N GLU A 49 13.70 0.05 -16.20
CA GLU A 49 14.07 1.46 -16.38
C GLU A 49 12.86 2.29 -16.83
N THR A 50 12.08 1.76 -17.79
CA THR A 50 10.84 2.39 -18.27
C THR A 50 9.84 2.54 -17.14
N LEU A 51 9.62 1.51 -16.31
CA LEU A 51 8.70 1.57 -15.16
C LEU A 51 9.16 2.61 -14.14
N GLU A 52 10.45 2.60 -13.78
CA GLU A 52 11.03 3.57 -12.84
C GLU A 52 10.86 5.01 -13.35
N GLN A 53 11.11 5.27 -14.66
CA GLN A 53 10.91 6.57 -15.27
C GLN A 53 9.45 7.01 -15.29
N GLN A 54 8.54 6.13 -15.71
CA GLN A 54 7.11 6.44 -15.77
C GLN A 54 6.53 6.72 -14.38
N LEU A 55 6.87 5.91 -13.37
CA LEU A 55 6.41 6.14 -11.99
C LEU A 55 6.96 7.44 -11.43
N ALA A 56 8.25 7.73 -11.63
CA ALA A 56 8.86 8.97 -11.18
C ALA A 56 8.18 10.20 -11.81
N GLN A 57 7.98 10.18 -13.13
CA GLN A 57 7.31 11.25 -13.87
C GLN A 57 5.84 11.41 -13.46
N HIS A 58 5.09 10.31 -13.41
CA HIS A 58 3.66 10.30 -13.06
C HIS A 58 3.42 10.86 -11.66
N LEU A 59 4.24 10.44 -10.69
CA LEU A 59 4.11 10.84 -9.30
C LEU A 59 4.92 12.10 -8.94
N GLY A 60 5.52 12.79 -9.93
CA GLY A 60 6.22 14.05 -9.74
C GLY A 60 7.44 13.95 -8.81
N ARG A 61 8.20 12.85 -8.88
CA ARG A 61 9.45 12.62 -8.16
C ARG A 61 10.63 12.51 -9.11
N LYS A 62 11.83 12.86 -8.65
CA LYS A 62 13.04 12.76 -9.45
C LYS A 62 13.48 11.32 -9.72
N HIS A 63 13.35 10.45 -8.72
CA HIS A 63 13.80 9.06 -8.77
C HIS A 63 12.70 8.11 -8.30
N CYS A 64 12.63 6.98 -9.00
CA CYS A 64 11.93 5.78 -8.56
C CYS A 64 12.90 4.60 -8.62
N ILE A 65 12.88 3.74 -7.63
CA ILE A 65 13.69 2.53 -7.53
C ILE A 65 12.75 1.37 -7.22
N THR A 66 12.51 0.50 -8.20
CA THR A 66 11.67 -0.69 -8.02
C THR A 66 12.28 -1.67 -7.03
N THR A 67 11.46 -2.39 -6.29
CA THR A 67 11.86 -3.39 -5.29
C THR A 67 11.01 -4.65 -5.42
N GLY A 68 11.48 -5.78 -4.91
CA GLY A 68 10.77 -7.05 -4.95
C GLY A 68 9.40 -7.06 -4.27
N CYS A 69 9.17 -6.18 -3.30
CA CYS A 69 7.88 -5.96 -2.65
C CYS A 69 7.83 -4.62 -1.91
N GLY A 70 6.62 -4.21 -1.48
CA GLY A 70 6.44 -3.00 -0.67
C GLY A 70 7.11 -3.08 0.71
N THR A 71 7.21 -4.28 1.29
CA THR A 71 7.94 -4.49 2.56
C THR A 71 9.42 -4.19 2.40
N ASP A 72 10.03 -4.64 1.30
CA ASP A 72 11.43 -4.34 1.00
C ASP A 72 11.63 -2.86 0.65
N ALA A 73 10.64 -2.22 0.02
CA ALA A 73 10.68 -0.77 -0.22
C ALA A 73 10.80 0.01 1.10
N LEU A 74 9.99 -0.35 2.10
CA LEU A 74 10.04 0.25 3.44
C LEU A 74 11.37 -0.03 4.14
N ASP A 75 11.84 -1.28 4.10
CA ASP A 75 13.12 -1.67 4.71
C ASP A 75 14.29 -0.90 4.09
N ILE A 76 14.36 -0.84 2.76
CA ILE A 76 15.37 -0.08 2.02
C ILE A 76 15.29 1.42 2.35
N ALA A 77 14.08 2.00 2.39
CA ALA A 77 13.90 3.41 2.70
C ALA A 77 14.38 3.76 4.11
N ILE A 78 14.06 2.92 5.11
CA ILE A 78 14.50 3.12 6.49
C ILE A 78 16.01 2.97 6.61
N GLN A 79 16.63 1.97 5.99
CA GLN A 79 18.08 1.81 6.00
C GLN A 79 18.80 2.94 5.26
N ALA A 80 18.19 3.51 4.20
CA ALA A 80 18.81 4.55 3.40
C ALA A 80 18.99 5.89 4.14
N ILE A 81 18.19 6.18 5.16
CA ILE A 81 18.29 7.41 5.97
C ILE A 81 19.39 7.34 7.07
N GLU A 82 20.06 6.21 7.23
CA GLU A 82 21.26 6.02 8.05
C GLU A 82 21.16 6.53 9.50
N LEU A 83 20.04 6.30 10.15
CA LEU A 83 19.87 6.63 11.56
C LEU A 83 20.78 5.76 12.44
N PRO A 84 21.23 6.26 13.60
CA PRO A 84 21.90 5.45 14.60
C PRO A 84 21.06 4.22 14.96
N ARG A 85 21.71 3.04 15.04
CA ARG A 85 21.00 1.81 15.40
C ARG A 85 20.28 1.94 16.74
N GLY A 86 19.06 1.40 16.83
CA GLY A 86 18.23 1.53 18.03
C GLY A 86 17.47 2.86 18.12
N SER A 87 17.51 3.71 17.08
CA SER A 87 16.71 4.94 17.05
C SER A 87 15.21 4.63 17.13
N ASN A 88 14.46 5.49 17.82
CA ASN A 88 13.00 5.41 17.89
C ASN A 88 12.38 5.92 16.59
N ILE A 89 11.57 5.11 15.92
CA ILE A 89 10.82 5.50 14.72
C ILE A 89 9.33 5.38 14.99
N ALA A 90 8.62 6.50 14.84
CA ALA A 90 7.18 6.53 15.00
C ALA A 90 6.48 5.91 13.79
N VAL A 91 5.39 5.17 14.04
CA VAL A 91 4.55 4.57 13.00
C VAL A 91 3.09 4.53 13.44
N SER A 92 2.16 4.61 12.50
CA SER A 92 0.73 4.44 12.80
C SER A 92 0.48 3.11 13.51
N ASN A 93 -0.27 3.15 14.61
CA ASN A 93 -0.69 1.93 15.31
C ASN A 93 -1.69 1.11 14.48
N TYR A 94 -2.52 1.79 13.69
CA TYR A 94 -3.48 1.16 12.77
C TYR A 94 -2.86 1.07 11.38
N THR A 95 -2.22 -0.04 11.08
CA THR A 95 -1.61 -0.28 9.76
C THR A 95 -1.42 -1.77 9.51
N PHE A 96 -0.99 -2.11 8.29
CA PHE A 96 -0.48 -3.45 8.00
C PHE A 96 0.90 -3.62 8.66
N THR A 97 1.14 -4.78 9.24
CA THR A 97 2.33 -5.09 10.04
C THR A 97 3.67 -4.79 9.34
N ALA A 98 3.72 -4.79 8.00
CA ALA A 98 4.95 -4.52 7.24
C ALA A 98 5.60 -3.17 7.58
N SER A 99 4.79 -2.12 7.87
CA SER A 99 5.30 -0.78 8.20
C SER A 99 6.11 -0.80 9.50
N ALA A 100 5.64 -1.54 10.52
CA ALA A 100 6.35 -1.68 11.79
C ALA A 100 7.49 -2.71 11.72
N HIS A 101 7.28 -3.83 11.02
CA HIS A 101 8.32 -4.86 10.85
C HIS A 101 9.55 -4.35 10.10
N ALA A 102 9.38 -3.48 9.11
CA ALA A 102 10.51 -2.88 8.40
C ALA A 102 11.40 -2.06 9.33
N ILE A 103 10.82 -1.35 10.31
CA ILE A 103 11.57 -0.61 11.33
C ILE A 103 12.43 -1.56 12.17
N LYS A 104 11.86 -2.67 12.64
CA LYS A 104 12.60 -3.68 13.44
C LYS A 104 13.68 -4.38 12.62
N ARG A 105 13.40 -4.75 11.37
CA ARG A 105 14.38 -5.37 10.47
C ARG A 105 15.57 -4.45 10.19
N ALA A 106 15.33 -3.14 10.09
CA ALA A 106 16.39 -2.15 9.94
C ALA A 106 17.19 -1.91 11.23
N GLY A 107 16.81 -2.53 12.36
CA GLY A 107 17.53 -2.46 13.64
C GLY A 107 17.15 -1.28 14.52
N HIS A 108 15.92 -0.76 14.34
CA HIS A 108 15.38 0.38 15.09
C HIS A 108 14.24 -0.03 16.03
N GLU A 109 13.85 0.88 16.93
CA GLU A 109 12.74 0.69 17.85
C GLU A 109 11.44 1.28 17.28
N VAL A 110 10.36 0.51 17.41
CA VAL A 110 9.03 0.91 16.96
C VAL A 110 8.33 1.71 18.05
N VAL A 111 7.86 2.90 17.69
CA VAL A 111 7.01 3.72 18.54
C VAL A 111 5.62 3.77 17.89
N ALA A 112 4.69 2.96 18.39
CA ALA A 112 3.31 2.98 17.93
C ALA A 112 2.63 4.29 18.36
N VAL A 113 2.02 5.00 17.41
CA VAL A 113 1.31 6.27 17.60
C VAL A 113 -0.13 6.09 17.18
N ASP A 114 -1.06 6.67 17.94
CA ASP A 114 -2.48 6.61 17.62
C ASP A 114 -2.79 7.25 16.27
N VAL A 115 -3.95 6.99 15.74
CA VAL A 115 -4.41 7.54 14.47
C VAL A 115 -5.55 8.52 14.70
N ASP A 116 -5.73 9.45 13.80
CA ASP A 116 -6.89 10.34 13.76
C ASP A 116 -8.10 9.65 13.09
N SER A 117 -9.19 10.40 12.90
CA SER A 117 -10.42 9.90 12.28
C SER A 117 -10.24 9.46 10.81
N THR A 118 -9.14 9.82 10.17
CA THR A 118 -8.80 9.41 8.79
C THR A 118 -8.04 8.10 8.73
N TYR A 119 -7.79 7.43 9.87
CA TYR A 119 -6.96 6.23 10.01
C TYR A 119 -5.47 6.46 9.75
N CYS A 120 -5.05 7.71 9.58
CA CYS A 120 -3.66 8.08 9.41
C CYS A 120 -3.06 8.51 10.76
N ILE A 121 -1.73 8.52 10.84
CA ILE A 121 -1.01 8.85 12.08
C ILE A 121 -1.42 10.23 12.62
N ASP A 122 -1.74 10.31 13.91
CA ASP A 122 -1.96 11.60 14.56
C ASP A 122 -0.60 12.27 14.85
N ALA A 123 -0.30 13.32 14.09
CA ALA A 123 0.95 14.06 14.21
C ALA A 123 1.17 14.65 15.62
N ALA A 124 0.08 14.98 16.34
CA ALA A 124 0.16 15.52 17.69
C ALA A 124 0.60 14.47 18.73
N GLY A 125 0.35 13.19 18.45
CA GLY A 125 0.74 12.06 19.31
C GLY A 125 2.19 11.59 19.11
N ILE A 126 2.93 12.14 18.15
CA ILE A 126 4.30 11.70 17.87
C ILE A 126 5.26 12.23 18.96
N PRO A 127 5.97 11.31 19.68
CA PRO A 127 6.94 11.74 20.69
C PRO A 127 8.08 12.55 20.08
N LYS A 128 8.50 13.62 20.77
CA LYS A 128 9.65 14.46 20.35
C LYS A 128 10.98 13.69 20.29
N SER A 129 11.06 12.53 20.93
CA SER A 129 12.23 11.64 20.89
C SER A 129 12.27 10.76 19.63
N SER A 130 11.25 10.85 18.75
CA SER A 130 11.25 10.09 17.50
C SER A 130 12.29 10.64 16.53
N ALA A 131 13.18 9.76 16.05
CA ALA A 131 14.25 10.13 15.12
C ALA A 131 13.76 10.16 13.66
N ALA A 132 12.65 9.50 13.37
CA ALA A 132 11.96 9.50 12.07
C ALA A 132 10.49 9.09 12.24
N VAL A 133 9.70 9.24 11.18
CA VAL A 133 8.30 8.80 11.12
C VAL A 133 8.06 7.97 9.86
N VAL A 134 7.39 6.83 10.00
CA VAL A 134 6.74 6.10 8.91
C VAL A 134 5.26 6.47 8.91
N ALA A 135 4.87 7.37 8.02
CA ALA A 135 3.51 7.86 7.88
C ALA A 135 2.76 7.00 6.86
N VAL A 136 1.75 6.28 7.31
CA VAL A 136 0.97 5.38 6.45
C VAL A 136 -0.27 6.09 5.93
N ASP A 137 -0.36 6.26 4.61
CA ASP A 137 -1.54 6.78 3.91
C ASP A 137 -2.51 5.62 3.63
N LEU A 138 -3.33 5.30 4.64
CA LEU A 138 -4.10 4.07 4.71
C LEU A 138 -5.43 4.17 3.95
N PHE A 139 -5.85 3.10 3.27
CA PHE A 139 -7.12 2.97 2.53
C PHE A 139 -7.30 3.93 1.34
N GLY A 140 -6.29 4.74 1.05
CA GLY A 140 -6.36 5.85 0.10
C GLY A 140 -6.51 7.20 0.78
N ASN A 141 -6.72 7.25 2.10
CA ASN A 141 -6.64 8.49 2.88
C ASN A 141 -5.20 8.98 2.95
N MET A 142 -5.00 10.24 3.31
CA MET A 142 -3.68 10.84 3.40
C MET A 142 -3.43 11.44 4.79
N SER A 143 -2.23 11.21 5.30
CA SER A 143 -1.75 11.82 6.56
C SER A 143 -1.68 13.35 6.44
N SER A 144 -1.75 14.04 7.56
CA SER A 144 -1.54 15.50 7.60
C SER A 144 -0.06 15.83 7.33
N HIS A 145 0.40 15.65 6.09
CA HIS A 145 1.82 15.75 5.70
C HIS A 145 2.46 17.09 6.05
N GLN A 146 1.69 18.19 6.00
CA GLN A 146 2.20 19.51 6.43
C GLN A 146 2.59 19.48 7.91
N LYS A 147 1.72 18.96 8.80
CA LYS A 147 2.04 18.85 10.23
C LYS A 147 3.21 17.91 10.50
N LEU A 148 3.33 16.83 9.72
CA LEU A 148 4.46 15.91 9.83
C LEU A 148 5.79 16.59 9.45
N GLN A 149 5.81 17.43 8.43
CA GLN A 149 7.00 18.18 8.03
C GLN A 149 7.47 19.18 9.10
N GLU A 150 6.55 19.75 9.88
CA GLU A 150 6.85 20.67 10.99
C GLU A 150 7.63 20.00 12.14
N LEU A 151 7.63 18.65 12.21
CA LEU A 151 8.41 17.91 13.21
C LEU A 151 9.92 18.02 13.00
N GLY A 152 10.40 18.35 11.80
CA GLY A 152 11.81 18.54 11.48
C GLY A 152 12.64 17.23 11.47
N VAL A 153 11.99 16.07 11.42
CA VAL A 153 12.62 14.76 11.33
C VAL A 153 12.35 14.10 9.97
N PRO A 154 13.15 13.13 9.51
CA PRO A 154 12.89 12.36 8.31
C PRO A 154 11.49 11.73 8.32
N ILE A 155 10.71 11.95 7.26
CA ILE A 155 9.41 11.32 7.05
C ILE A 155 9.53 10.33 5.90
N ILE A 156 9.15 9.08 6.13
CA ILE A 156 8.97 8.05 5.10
C ILE A 156 7.47 7.84 4.94
N VAL A 157 6.95 8.05 3.74
CA VAL A 157 5.52 7.84 3.46
C VAL A 157 5.31 6.41 2.97
N ASP A 158 4.53 5.65 3.70
CA ASP A 158 4.02 4.36 3.21
C ASP A 158 2.77 4.62 2.37
N ALA A 159 2.99 4.79 1.07
CA ALA A 159 1.96 5.04 0.06
C ALA A 159 1.45 3.74 -0.60
N ALA A 160 1.64 2.59 0.05
CA ALA A 160 1.24 1.27 -0.47
C ALA A 160 -0.26 1.14 -0.74
N GLN A 161 -1.09 2.06 -0.22
CA GLN A 161 -2.54 2.07 -0.43
C GLN A 161 -3.06 3.41 -0.99
N SER A 162 -2.18 4.30 -1.43
CA SER A 162 -2.52 5.66 -1.84
C SER A 162 -1.84 6.12 -3.15
N LEU A 163 -1.53 5.16 -4.04
CA LEU A 163 -0.79 5.42 -5.30
C LEU A 163 -1.35 6.64 -6.07
N GLU A 164 -2.67 6.72 -6.21
CA GLU A 164 -3.36 7.78 -6.96
C GLU A 164 -4.06 8.80 -6.05
N SER A 165 -3.80 8.79 -4.74
CA SER A 165 -4.41 9.76 -3.83
C SER A 165 -3.73 11.13 -3.95
N ILE A 166 -4.55 12.18 -4.04
CA ILE A 166 -4.11 13.58 -4.21
C ILE A 166 -4.77 14.45 -3.15
N ALA A 167 -3.98 15.28 -2.50
CA ALA A 167 -4.44 16.34 -1.63
C ALA A 167 -3.67 17.64 -1.95
N GLN A 168 -4.38 18.75 -2.07
CA GLN A 168 -3.78 20.06 -2.38
C GLN A 168 -2.88 20.02 -3.64
N GLY A 169 -3.33 19.30 -4.67
CA GLY A 169 -2.64 19.15 -5.94
C GLY A 169 -1.37 18.28 -5.90
N LYS A 170 -1.12 17.54 -4.81
CA LYS A 170 0.06 16.66 -4.67
C LYS A 170 -0.34 15.22 -4.41
N TYR A 171 0.30 14.29 -5.13
CA TYR A 171 0.18 12.86 -4.84
C TYR A 171 0.73 12.51 -3.44
N SER A 172 0.16 11.50 -2.78
CA SER A 172 0.68 10.94 -1.54
C SER A 172 2.19 10.66 -1.63
N ALA A 173 2.64 10.06 -2.72
CA ALA A 173 4.05 9.74 -2.95
C ALA A 173 4.98 10.96 -3.15
N GLN A 174 4.45 12.18 -3.29
CA GLN A 174 5.26 13.42 -3.37
C GLN A 174 5.65 13.97 -1.99
N HIS A 175 5.10 13.41 -0.93
CA HIS A 175 5.39 13.82 0.43
C HIS A 175 6.54 13.00 1.03
N GLY A 176 7.11 13.55 2.13
CA GLY A 176 8.23 12.92 2.83
C GLY A 176 9.55 12.97 2.08
N MET A 177 10.61 12.56 2.78
CA MET A 177 11.96 12.42 2.23
C MET A 177 12.06 11.23 1.26
N LEU A 178 11.37 10.15 1.59
CA LEU A 178 11.17 8.95 0.78
C LEU A 178 9.69 8.56 0.83
N SER A 179 9.21 7.92 -0.23
CA SER A 179 7.88 7.29 -0.24
C SER A 179 7.99 5.88 -0.81
N CYS A 180 7.13 4.98 -0.33
CA CYS A 180 7.16 3.56 -0.64
C CYS A 180 5.85 3.11 -1.26
N LEU A 181 5.91 2.40 -2.37
CA LEU A 181 4.77 1.81 -3.07
C LEU A 181 4.76 0.29 -2.92
N SER A 182 3.59 -0.29 -3.10
CA SER A 182 3.39 -1.74 -3.18
C SER A 182 2.56 -2.09 -4.40
N PHE A 183 2.99 -3.12 -5.12
CA PHE A 183 2.27 -3.70 -6.25
C PHE A 183 1.80 -5.13 -5.96
N SER A 184 1.56 -5.47 -4.68
CA SER A 184 0.99 -6.77 -4.33
C SER A 184 -0.39 -6.96 -4.97
N PRO A 185 -0.88 -8.22 -5.16
CA PRO A 185 -2.14 -8.48 -5.87
C PRO A 185 -3.40 -7.84 -5.28
N SER A 186 -3.32 -7.31 -4.06
CA SER A 186 -4.43 -6.61 -3.40
C SER A 186 -4.47 -5.10 -3.66
N LYS A 187 -3.51 -4.57 -4.45
CA LYS A 187 -3.37 -3.13 -4.71
C LYS A 187 -4.16 -2.70 -5.94
N THR A 188 -4.35 -1.38 -6.09
CA THR A 188 -5.13 -0.79 -7.20
C THR A 188 -4.46 -1.01 -8.54
N VAL A 189 -3.14 -0.86 -8.59
CA VAL A 189 -2.26 -1.35 -9.66
C VAL A 189 -1.41 -2.44 -9.05
N SER A 190 -1.46 -3.63 -9.62
CA SER A 190 -0.79 -4.81 -9.05
C SER A 190 0.09 -5.53 -10.08
N SER A 191 1.15 -6.13 -9.58
CA SER A 191 1.88 -7.19 -10.28
C SER A 191 1.13 -8.52 -10.15
N TRP A 192 1.54 -9.54 -10.88
CA TRP A 192 1.03 -10.91 -10.73
C TRP A 192 1.88 -11.77 -9.78
N GLY A 193 2.62 -11.15 -8.93
CA GLY A 193 3.44 -11.75 -7.91
C GLY A 193 3.60 -10.76 -6.79
N SER A 194 4.80 -10.19 -6.69
CA SER A 194 5.12 -9.17 -5.72
C SER A 194 5.76 -7.97 -6.43
N GLY A 195 5.87 -6.86 -5.75
CA GLY A 195 6.50 -5.66 -6.28
C GLY A 195 6.32 -4.48 -5.36
N GLY A 196 7.24 -3.55 -5.46
CA GLY A 196 7.20 -2.28 -4.75
C GLY A 196 8.12 -1.26 -5.43
N ALA A 197 8.16 -0.07 -4.87
CA ALA A 197 9.12 0.95 -5.29
C ALA A 197 9.39 1.94 -4.16
N VAL A 198 10.59 2.53 -4.18
CA VAL A 198 10.96 3.68 -3.36
C VAL A 198 11.09 4.89 -4.28
N LEU A 199 10.52 6.04 -3.87
CA LEU A 199 10.65 7.30 -4.59
C LEU A 199 11.32 8.36 -3.71
N THR A 200 12.12 9.21 -4.34
CA THR A 200 12.81 10.32 -3.68
C THR A 200 13.30 11.37 -4.69
N ASP A 201 13.52 12.60 -4.23
CA ASP A 201 14.15 13.65 -5.05
C ASP A 201 15.66 13.78 -4.79
N SER A 202 16.18 13.07 -3.79
CA SER A 202 17.60 13.09 -3.41
C SER A 202 18.40 12.07 -4.24
N ASP A 203 19.40 12.56 -4.99
CA ASP A 203 20.35 11.70 -5.72
C ASP A 203 21.11 10.76 -4.77
N TYR A 204 21.47 11.26 -3.58
CA TYR A 204 22.15 10.46 -2.56
C TYR A 204 21.28 9.30 -2.10
N LEU A 205 20.03 9.55 -1.68
CA LEU A 205 19.12 8.51 -1.21
C LEU A 205 18.74 7.53 -2.32
N ALA A 206 18.56 8.02 -3.56
CA ALA A 206 18.31 7.14 -4.70
C ALA A 206 19.47 6.15 -4.95
N ASN A 207 20.72 6.62 -4.87
CA ASN A 207 21.88 5.76 -5.03
C ASN A 207 22.01 4.77 -3.86
N ARG A 208 21.71 5.21 -2.64
CA ARG A 208 21.67 4.32 -1.45
C ARG A 208 20.62 3.22 -1.63
N CYS A 209 19.41 3.58 -2.04
CA CYS A 209 18.33 2.60 -2.28
C CYS A 209 18.72 1.59 -3.37
N ARG A 210 19.34 2.03 -4.47
CA ARG A 210 19.84 1.12 -5.52
C ARG A 210 20.91 0.16 -5.00
N THR A 211 21.81 0.65 -4.17
CA THR A 211 22.86 -0.14 -3.52
C THR A 211 22.25 -1.19 -2.59
N LEU A 212 21.35 -0.78 -1.69
CA LEU A 212 20.68 -1.67 -0.74
C LEU A 212 19.84 -2.73 -1.43
N ARG A 213 19.12 -2.38 -2.52
CA ARG A 213 18.33 -3.30 -3.33
C ARG A 213 19.15 -4.45 -3.93
N LEU A 214 20.44 -4.21 -4.19
CA LEU A 214 21.34 -5.15 -4.88
C LEU A 214 22.51 -5.55 -3.99
N HIS A 215 22.23 -6.28 -2.90
CA HIS A 215 23.24 -6.86 -2.00
C HIS A 215 24.23 -5.84 -1.38
N GLY A 216 23.88 -4.57 -1.31
CA GLY A 216 24.79 -3.50 -0.88
C GLY A 216 25.89 -3.16 -1.90
N LYS A 217 25.78 -3.63 -3.14
CA LYS A 217 26.78 -3.42 -4.18
C LYS A 217 26.60 -2.08 -4.89
N LEU A 218 27.68 -1.39 -5.12
CA LEU A 218 27.71 -0.24 -6.02
C LEU A 218 27.51 -0.68 -7.47
N LYS A 219 26.94 0.21 -8.30
CA LYS A 219 26.77 -0.02 -9.74
C LYS A 219 28.13 -0.36 -10.37
N ASN A 220 28.18 -1.44 -11.14
CA ASN A 220 29.39 -1.93 -11.81
C ASN A 220 30.55 -2.33 -10.89
N SER A 221 30.28 -2.66 -9.64
CA SER A 221 31.30 -3.14 -8.68
C SER A 221 30.94 -4.51 -8.13
N GLN A 222 31.97 -5.33 -7.88
CA GLN A 222 31.84 -6.57 -7.12
C GLN A 222 31.89 -6.32 -5.60
N MET A 223 32.33 -5.14 -5.18
CA MET A 223 32.47 -4.77 -3.78
C MET A 223 31.12 -4.37 -3.19
N SER A 224 30.77 -4.95 -2.06
CA SER A 224 29.64 -4.52 -1.24
C SER A 224 30.08 -3.45 -0.25
N MET A 225 29.27 -2.42 -0.07
CA MET A 225 29.46 -1.35 0.93
C MET A 225 28.82 -1.68 2.27
N GLY A 226 28.20 -2.85 2.40
CA GLY A 226 27.49 -3.34 3.57
C GLY A 226 26.42 -4.35 3.21
N PRO A 227 25.68 -4.88 4.18
CA PRO A 227 24.57 -5.78 3.89
C PRO A 227 23.47 -5.07 3.10
N GLY A 228 22.87 -5.79 2.17
CA GLY A 228 21.73 -5.34 1.38
C GLY A 228 20.80 -6.51 1.06
N LEU A 229 19.78 -6.24 0.29
CA LEU A 229 18.76 -7.21 -0.12
C LEU A 229 18.99 -7.66 -1.58
N ASN A 230 18.44 -8.80 -1.93
CA ASN A 230 18.15 -9.15 -3.30
C ASN A 230 16.67 -8.85 -3.57
N SER A 231 16.38 -7.61 -3.95
CA SER A 231 15.00 -7.12 -4.01
C SER A 231 14.70 -6.49 -5.37
N MET A 232 14.51 -7.34 -6.36
CA MET A 232 14.23 -6.94 -7.74
C MET A 232 12.94 -7.59 -8.24
N MET A 233 12.19 -6.86 -9.04
CA MET A 233 11.06 -7.40 -9.78
C MET A 233 11.53 -8.17 -11.01
N SER A 234 10.84 -9.27 -11.31
CA SER A 234 11.00 -9.97 -12.60
C SER A 234 10.43 -9.13 -13.75
N SER A 235 10.86 -9.40 -14.98
CA SER A 235 10.32 -8.75 -16.17
C SER A 235 8.81 -8.96 -16.33
N PHE A 236 8.28 -10.10 -15.86
CA PHE A 236 6.85 -10.38 -15.85
C PHE A 236 6.08 -9.47 -14.86
N GLU A 237 6.59 -9.29 -13.66
CA GLU A 237 5.99 -8.40 -12.66
C GLU A 237 6.04 -6.94 -13.11
N VAL A 238 7.16 -6.52 -13.71
CA VAL A 238 7.31 -5.18 -14.30
C VAL A 238 6.32 -4.96 -15.42
N ALA A 239 6.17 -5.92 -16.34
CA ALA A 239 5.20 -5.86 -17.44
C ALA A 239 3.77 -5.72 -16.91
N ALA A 240 3.42 -6.45 -15.84
CA ALA A 240 2.11 -6.37 -15.24
C ALA A 240 1.81 -4.98 -14.65
N VAL A 241 2.78 -4.38 -13.94
CA VAL A 241 2.61 -3.02 -13.39
C VAL A 241 2.53 -1.98 -14.50
N LEU A 242 3.39 -2.04 -15.53
CA LEU A 242 3.35 -1.12 -16.68
C LEU A 242 1.99 -1.18 -17.40
N THR A 243 1.50 -2.40 -17.66
CA THR A 243 0.18 -2.58 -18.29
C THR A 243 -0.93 -2.04 -17.37
N GLY A 244 -0.87 -2.32 -16.06
CA GLY A 244 -1.84 -1.80 -15.10
C GLY A 244 -1.85 -0.27 -15.02
N LEU A 245 -0.71 0.39 -15.05
CA LEU A 245 -0.59 1.86 -15.04
C LEU A 245 -1.29 2.49 -16.26
N LYS A 246 -1.23 1.87 -17.43
CA LYS A 246 -1.94 2.33 -18.63
C LYS A 246 -3.45 2.40 -18.43
N TYR A 247 -4.02 1.49 -17.64
CA TYR A 247 -5.46 1.40 -17.35
C TYR A 247 -5.86 2.06 -16.02
N ALA A 248 -4.90 2.45 -15.20
CA ALA A 248 -5.13 2.99 -13.86
C ALA A 248 -6.14 4.15 -13.81
N PRO A 249 -6.14 5.14 -14.74
CA PRO A 249 -7.12 6.23 -14.72
C PRO A 249 -8.57 5.74 -14.87
N GLN A 250 -8.82 4.77 -15.77
CA GLN A 250 -10.14 4.19 -15.96
C GLN A 250 -10.58 3.37 -14.74
N TRP A 251 -9.66 2.60 -14.17
CA TRP A 251 -9.91 1.80 -12.97
C TRP A 251 -10.23 2.67 -11.76
N LEU A 252 -9.52 3.78 -11.60
CA LEU A 252 -9.76 4.74 -10.54
C LEU A 252 -11.13 5.41 -10.71
N GLN A 253 -11.48 5.85 -11.92
CA GLN A 253 -12.79 6.43 -12.22
C GLN A 253 -13.91 5.46 -11.81
N ARG A 254 -13.80 4.18 -12.18
CA ARG A 254 -14.81 3.17 -11.83
C ARG A 254 -14.86 2.92 -10.32
N ARG A 255 -13.71 2.83 -9.63
CA ARG A 255 -13.65 2.70 -8.17
C ARG A 255 -14.33 3.86 -7.46
N THR A 256 -14.10 5.09 -7.94
CA THR A 256 -14.72 6.31 -7.40
C THR A 256 -16.23 6.25 -7.56
N GLN A 257 -16.74 5.86 -8.73
CA GLN A 257 -18.18 5.70 -8.96
C GLN A 257 -18.80 4.67 -8.01
N ILE A 258 -18.15 3.51 -7.86
CA ILE A 258 -18.60 2.46 -6.94
C ILE A 258 -18.58 2.96 -5.50
N ALA A 259 -17.50 3.60 -5.06
CA ALA A 259 -17.36 4.11 -3.69
C ALA A 259 -18.44 5.16 -3.39
N GLN A 260 -18.68 6.09 -4.32
CA GLN A 260 -19.72 7.11 -4.22
C GLN A 260 -21.10 6.46 -4.09
N TYR A 261 -21.42 5.56 -5.01
CA TYR A 261 -22.71 4.86 -5.02
C TYR A 261 -22.95 4.09 -3.70
N LEU A 262 -21.97 3.30 -3.25
CA LEU A 262 -22.10 2.52 -2.02
C LEU A 262 -22.18 3.41 -0.77
N ARG A 263 -21.44 4.53 -0.72
CA ARG A 263 -21.56 5.51 0.36
C ARG A 263 -22.97 6.10 0.44
N ASP A 264 -23.53 6.51 -0.73
CA ASP A 264 -24.81 7.21 -0.78
C ASP A 264 -26.01 6.28 -0.47
N HIS A 265 -25.81 4.96 -0.61
CA HIS A 265 -26.81 3.94 -0.30
C HIS A 265 -26.57 3.19 1.01
N SER A 266 -25.59 3.61 1.81
CA SER A 266 -25.24 2.95 3.06
C SER A 266 -25.82 3.67 4.27
N ARG A 267 -26.35 2.91 5.24
CA ARG A 267 -26.65 3.42 6.60
C ARG A 267 -25.41 3.55 7.48
N HIS A 268 -24.29 2.98 7.06
CA HIS A 268 -23.04 2.98 7.79
C HIS A 268 -22.14 4.13 7.35
N ALA A 269 -21.43 4.76 8.29
CA ALA A 269 -20.48 5.81 7.96
C ALA A 269 -19.32 5.24 7.15
N CYS A 270 -18.92 5.95 6.08
CA CYS A 270 -17.76 5.61 5.27
C CYS A 270 -16.49 6.23 5.87
N ALA A 271 -15.44 5.44 6.00
CA ALA A 271 -14.16 5.84 6.59
C ALA A 271 -13.18 6.46 5.59
N ASN A 272 -13.47 6.37 4.28
CA ASN A 272 -12.62 6.98 3.26
C ASN A 272 -12.87 8.50 3.21
N ASP A 273 -11.78 9.25 3.01
CA ASP A 273 -11.83 10.69 2.87
C ASP A 273 -12.26 11.08 1.44
N PHE A 274 -13.47 11.59 1.33
CA PHE A 274 -14.02 12.13 0.09
C PHE A 274 -13.72 13.62 -0.09
N GLY A 275 -13.03 14.24 0.89
CA GLY A 275 -12.59 15.64 0.82
C GLY A 275 -11.23 15.83 0.15
N LEU A 276 -10.51 14.75 -0.17
CA LEU A 276 -9.29 14.81 -0.98
C LEU A 276 -9.62 15.24 -2.41
N ASP A 277 -8.66 15.87 -3.10
CA ASP A 277 -8.79 16.16 -4.54
C ASP A 277 -9.05 14.86 -5.31
N GLN A 278 -8.42 13.76 -4.87
CA GLN A 278 -8.62 12.42 -5.38
C GLN A 278 -8.28 11.37 -4.32
N ASN A 279 -9.16 10.40 -4.10
CA ASN A 279 -8.89 9.22 -3.26
C ASN A 279 -8.76 7.98 -4.14
N THR A 280 -7.72 7.17 -3.93
CA THR A 280 -7.52 5.93 -4.71
C THR A 280 -8.50 4.82 -4.35
N PHE A 281 -9.22 4.94 -3.22
CA PHE A 281 -10.14 3.91 -2.72
C PHE A 281 -9.55 2.49 -2.78
N SER A 282 -8.28 2.35 -2.32
CA SER A 282 -7.60 1.05 -2.35
C SER A 282 -8.34 0.00 -1.52
N LYS A 283 -9.00 0.45 -0.48
CA LYS A 283 -10.01 -0.28 0.31
C LYS A 283 -11.19 0.64 0.55
N LEU A 284 -12.40 0.12 0.42
CA LEU A 284 -13.61 0.85 0.79
C LEU A 284 -14.07 0.35 2.16
N VAL A 285 -13.96 1.22 3.15
CA VAL A 285 -14.14 0.89 4.55
C VAL A 285 -15.36 1.62 5.10
N PHE A 286 -16.20 0.87 5.80
CA PHE A 286 -17.36 1.39 6.53
C PHE A 286 -17.24 1.08 8.02
N GLN A 287 -18.06 1.76 8.84
CA GLN A 287 -18.06 1.66 10.30
C GLN A 287 -19.43 1.23 10.81
N ALA A 288 -19.47 0.24 11.70
CA ALA A 288 -20.66 -0.22 12.39
C ALA A 288 -20.34 -0.59 13.83
N LYS A 289 -21.20 -0.19 14.79
CA LYS A 289 -21.03 -0.57 16.21
C LYS A 289 -21.13 -2.08 16.43
N ASP A 290 -21.96 -2.75 15.64
CA ASP A 290 -22.16 -4.21 15.63
C ASP A 290 -21.43 -4.86 14.44
N ARG A 291 -20.21 -4.41 14.17
CA ARG A 291 -19.36 -4.80 13.01
C ARG A 291 -19.38 -6.31 12.72
N ASP A 292 -19.26 -7.15 13.74
CA ASP A 292 -19.19 -8.61 13.54
C ASP A 292 -20.51 -9.19 13.02
N HIS A 293 -21.63 -8.61 13.45
CA HIS A 293 -22.95 -8.97 12.88
C HIS A 293 -23.04 -8.57 11.40
N VAL A 294 -22.59 -7.36 11.06
CA VAL A 294 -22.55 -6.87 9.66
C VAL A 294 -21.66 -7.75 8.80
N VAL A 295 -20.46 -8.08 9.23
CA VAL A 295 -19.54 -8.98 8.50
C VAL A 295 -20.18 -10.36 8.26
N LYS A 296 -20.88 -10.90 9.27
CA LYS A 296 -21.61 -12.18 9.13
C LYS A 296 -22.78 -12.06 8.14
N HIS A 297 -23.52 -10.93 8.17
CA HIS A 297 -24.59 -10.64 7.22
C HIS A 297 -24.07 -10.65 5.78
N PHE A 298 -22.98 -9.92 5.47
CA PHE A 298 -22.36 -9.91 4.15
C PHE A 298 -21.97 -11.33 3.68
N LYS A 299 -21.36 -12.12 4.56
CA LYS A 299 -21.02 -13.52 4.25
C LYS A 299 -22.24 -14.37 3.92
N ASN A 300 -23.36 -14.16 4.62
CA ASN A 300 -24.62 -14.86 4.34
C ASN A 300 -25.21 -14.44 2.98
N CYS A 301 -25.01 -13.19 2.56
CA CYS A 301 -25.38 -12.69 1.23
C CYS A 301 -24.41 -13.17 0.12
N GLY A 302 -23.36 -13.94 0.44
CA GLY A 302 -22.36 -14.39 -0.51
C GLY A 302 -21.37 -13.31 -0.94
N ILE A 303 -21.25 -12.23 -0.16
CA ILE A 303 -20.34 -11.12 -0.42
C ILE A 303 -19.14 -11.24 0.52
N ASP A 304 -17.93 -11.13 -0.03
CA ASP A 304 -16.72 -11.08 0.79
C ASP A 304 -16.66 -9.77 1.58
N CYS A 305 -16.42 -9.90 2.88
CA CYS A 305 -16.33 -8.78 3.80
C CYS A 305 -15.32 -9.12 4.88
N VAL A 306 -14.34 -8.24 5.07
CA VAL A 306 -13.21 -8.49 5.97
C VAL A 306 -12.92 -7.26 6.84
N VAL A 307 -12.09 -7.45 7.87
CA VAL A 307 -11.60 -6.38 8.72
C VAL A 307 -10.14 -6.10 8.37
N HIS A 308 -9.85 -4.92 7.89
CA HIS A 308 -8.50 -4.39 7.73
C HIS A 308 -8.27 -3.31 8.81
N TYR A 309 -7.53 -3.60 9.90
CA TYR A 309 -6.92 -4.85 10.30
C TYR A 309 -7.43 -5.28 11.68
N ASN A 310 -7.47 -6.58 11.94
CA ASN A 310 -7.89 -7.10 13.25
C ASN A 310 -6.84 -6.90 14.34
N LEU A 311 -5.56 -6.84 13.96
CA LEU A 311 -4.45 -6.60 14.87
C LEU A 311 -3.87 -5.20 14.60
N LEU A 312 -3.58 -4.50 15.66
CA LEU A 312 -2.86 -3.24 15.67
C LEU A 312 -1.38 -3.50 15.92
N VAL A 313 -0.50 -2.55 15.61
CA VAL A 313 0.94 -2.70 15.86
C VAL A 313 1.21 -3.03 17.33
N ALA A 314 0.54 -2.33 18.25
CA ALA A 314 0.71 -2.54 19.69
C ALA A 314 0.13 -3.87 20.22
N ASP A 315 -0.69 -4.58 19.44
CA ASP A 315 -1.18 -5.92 19.81
C ASP A 315 -0.13 -7.01 19.55
N GLU A 316 0.90 -6.71 18.75
CA GLU A 316 1.95 -7.67 18.45
C GLU A 316 2.96 -7.76 19.60
N THR A 317 3.25 -8.96 20.05
CA THR A 317 4.10 -9.23 21.25
C THR A 317 5.54 -8.75 21.15
N ILE A 318 5.99 -8.42 19.91
CA ILE A 318 7.35 -7.93 19.65
C ILE A 318 7.51 -6.42 19.87
N TYR A 319 6.42 -5.71 20.14
CA TYR A 319 6.44 -4.26 20.37
C TYR A 319 5.97 -3.94 21.79
N THR A 320 6.50 -2.84 22.32
CA THR A 320 6.05 -2.24 23.59
C THR A 320 5.53 -0.85 23.29
N SER A 321 4.34 -0.52 23.78
CA SER A 321 3.78 0.82 23.68
C SER A 321 3.35 1.29 25.07
N ASN A 322 3.78 2.50 25.41
CA ASN A 322 3.33 3.20 26.63
C ASN A 322 2.35 4.33 26.31
N ASN A 323 1.94 4.46 25.05
CA ASN A 323 1.04 5.52 24.61
C ASN A 323 -0.42 5.11 24.74
N SER A 324 -1.31 6.08 24.95
CA SER A 324 -2.75 5.86 24.78
C SER A 324 -3.04 5.67 23.29
N LEU A 325 -3.66 4.54 22.92
CA LEU A 325 -3.95 4.13 21.54
C LEU A 325 -5.45 3.89 21.35
N THR A 326 -6.26 4.68 22.05
CA THR A 326 -7.71 4.47 22.19
C THR A 326 -8.47 4.64 20.88
N ASN A 327 -8.03 5.57 20.01
CA ASN A 327 -8.72 5.81 18.76
C ASN A 327 -8.51 4.68 17.76
N SER A 328 -7.26 4.20 17.62
CA SER A 328 -6.98 3.03 16.78
C SER A 328 -7.70 1.77 17.24
N GLN A 329 -7.82 1.55 18.56
CA GLN A 329 -8.60 0.44 19.14
C GLN A 329 -10.09 0.58 18.79
N TYR A 330 -10.67 1.75 19.01
CA TYR A 330 -12.06 2.04 18.66
C TYR A 330 -12.33 1.82 17.16
N LEU A 331 -11.49 2.39 16.29
CA LEU A 331 -11.65 2.27 14.84
C LEU A 331 -11.51 0.81 14.37
N ARG A 332 -10.58 0.02 14.95
CA ARG A 332 -10.48 -1.42 14.69
C ARG A 332 -11.78 -2.14 14.97
N ASP A 333 -12.40 -1.83 16.10
CA ASP A 333 -13.57 -2.57 16.59
C ASP A 333 -14.84 -2.30 15.78
N ILE A 334 -14.92 -1.16 15.08
CA ILE A 334 -16.09 -0.78 14.29
C ILE A 334 -15.92 -0.91 12.77
N SER A 335 -14.71 -1.11 12.26
CA SER A 335 -14.42 -1.04 10.82
C SER A 335 -14.62 -2.37 10.10
N PHE A 336 -15.15 -2.31 8.88
CA PHE A 336 -15.22 -3.43 7.94
C PHE A 336 -15.01 -2.95 6.50
N THR A 337 -14.49 -3.84 5.65
CA THR A 337 -14.15 -3.55 4.26
C THR A 337 -15.05 -4.33 3.32
N VAL A 338 -15.59 -3.65 2.32
CA VAL A 338 -16.42 -4.26 1.28
C VAL A 338 -15.72 -4.22 -0.09
N PRO A 339 -16.14 -5.08 -1.04
CA PRO A 339 -15.58 -5.06 -2.40
C PRO A 339 -15.84 -3.73 -3.11
N ASN A 340 -14.80 -3.18 -3.76
CA ASN A 340 -14.88 -1.97 -4.59
C ASN A 340 -13.98 -2.03 -5.81
N GLN A 341 -13.66 -3.25 -6.29
CA GLN A 341 -12.83 -3.41 -7.48
C GLN A 341 -13.54 -2.86 -8.74
N HIS A 342 -12.77 -2.25 -9.63
CA HIS A 342 -13.28 -1.70 -10.90
C HIS A 342 -13.94 -2.75 -11.81
N THR A 343 -13.69 -4.03 -11.58
CA THR A 343 -14.26 -5.16 -12.33
C THR A 343 -15.65 -5.58 -11.85
N LEU A 344 -16.20 -4.96 -10.79
CA LEU A 344 -17.57 -5.20 -10.34
C LEU A 344 -18.58 -4.75 -11.38
N THR A 345 -19.55 -5.62 -11.68
CA THR A 345 -20.71 -5.27 -12.49
C THR A 345 -21.68 -4.38 -11.70
N ASP A 346 -22.54 -3.63 -12.38
CA ASP A 346 -23.53 -2.78 -11.71
C ASP A 346 -24.49 -3.60 -10.83
N SER A 347 -24.89 -4.78 -11.26
CA SER A 347 -25.71 -5.70 -10.46
C SER A 347 -25.01 -6.18 -9.19
N GLU A 348 -23.68 -6.40 -9.22
CA GLU A 348 -22.90 -6.73 -8.02
C GLU A 348 -22.81 -5.54 -7.08
N VAL A 349 -22.62 -4.34 -7.61
CA VAL A 349 -22.61 -3.08 -6.83
C VAL A 349 -23.97 -2.86 -6.14
N GLU A 350 -25.08 -3.05 -6.85
CA GLU A 350 -26.42 -2.99 -6.25
C GLU A 350 -26.61 -4.04 -5.15
N THR A 351 -26.07 -5.25 -5.34
CA THR A 351 -26.16 -6.32 -4.34
C THR A 351 -25.39 -5.96 -3.07
N ILE A 352 -24.21 -5.34 -3.23
CA ILE A 352 -23.41 -4.82 -2.08
C ILE A 352 -24.18 -3.68 -1.40
N ALA A 353 -24.78 -2.75 -2.16
CA ALA A 353 -25.56 -1.63 -1.61
C ALA A 353 -26.74 -2.13 -0.77
N LYS A 354 -27.50 -3.13 -1.24
CA LYS A 354 -28.59 -3.76 -0.49
C LYS A 354 -28.12 -4.40 0.82
N ALA A 355 -26.89 -4.90 0.88
CA ALA A 355 -26.32 -5.46 2.10
C ALA A 355 -25.82 -4.37 3.07
N LEU A 356 -25.64 -3.12 2.62
CA LEU A 356 -25.25 -1.96 3.42
C LEU A 356 -26.47 -1.22 4.04
N THR A 357 -27.69 -1.47 3.57
CA THR A 357 -28.93 -0.92 4.12
C THR A 357 -29.42 -1.74 5.32
#